data_5775cc275048ba78ba99b738b9e6566a
#
_entry.id   5775cc275048ba78ba99b738b9e6566a
#
_cell.length_a   1.000
_cell.length_b   1.000
_cell.length_c   1.000
_cell.angle_alpha   90.00
_cell.angle_beta   90.00
_cell.angle_gamma   90.00
#
_symmetry.space_group_name_H-M   'P 1'
#
loop_
_entity.id
_entity.type
_entity.pdbx_description
1 polymer ?
#
loop_
_entity_poly.entity_id
_entity_poly.type
_entity_poly.pdbx_seq_one_letter_code
_entity_poly.pdbx_strand_id
1 'polypeptide(L)'
;MEGKAMIKVHENGRSMVEILGVLAIIGVLSVGGLAGYSKAMQKNKVNKTEDEIVQIMTNLRTLFSTSGSEFTFGEDELKQAIKADVFPKHMVVDLEKLQNLYKGEVKLSVVKIDGNSTFKLTYEGLPKEAVLAIATAYWGDETTGMVQVIINEDRYEY
;
A
#
# COMPACT_ATOMS: atom_id res chain seq x y z
N MET A 1 -81.14 2.07 2.43
CA MET A 1 -80.25 3.04 3.07
C MET A 1 -78.96 2.30 3.36
N GLU A 2 -77.98 2.45 2.47
CA GLU A 2 -76.64 1.81 2.62
C GLU A 2 -75.71 2.78 3.34
N GLY A 3 -75.31 2.38 4.56
CA GLY A 3 -74.32 3.11 5.32
C GLY A 3 -72.91 2.85 4.80
N LYS A 4 -72.32 3.83 4.10
CA LYS A 4 -70.96 3.82 3.58
C LYS A 4 -69.99 3.96 4.77
N ALA A 5 -69.38 2.85 5.19
CA ALA A 5 -68.31 2.87 6.18
C ALA A 5 -67.11 3.63 5.62
N MET A 6 -66.84 4.83 6.14
CA MET A 6 -65.58 5.56 5.88
C MET A 6 -64.46 4.87 6.62
N ILE A 7 -63.57 4.23 5.88
CA ILE A 7 -62.28 3.77 6.40
C ILE A 7 -61.46 5.02 6.66
N LYS A 8 -61.28 5.40 7.95
CA LYS A 8 -60.28 6.38 8.36
C LYS A 8 -58.89 5.77 8.19
N VAL A 9 -58.24 6.10 7.09
CA VAL A 9 -56.81 5.87 6.96
C VAL A 9 -56.10 6.81 7.94
N HIS A 10 -55.58 6.26 9.02
CA HIS A 10 -54.67 6.97 9.89
C HIS A 10 -53.35 7.12 9.13
N GLU A 11 -53.17 8.22 8.45
CA GLU A 11 -51.84 8.65 8.02
C GLU A 11 -51.06 9.08 9.27
N ASN A 12 -50.35 8.14 9.87
CA ASN A 12 -49.33 8.45 10.84
C ASN A 12 -48.18 9.14 10.09
N GLY A 13 -48.35 10.42 9.78
CA GLY A 13 -47.27 11.27 9.33
C GLY A 13 -46.23 11.32 10.42
N ARG A 14 -45.10 10.63 10.22
CA ARG A 14 -43.94 10.78 11.10
C ARG A 14 -43.67 12.27 11.24
N SER A 15 -43.61 12.75 12.48
CA SER A 15 -43.36 14.15 12.76
C SER A 15 -42.10 14.59 12.01
N MET A 16 -42.14 15.75 11.35
CA MET A 16 -40.99 16.34 10.63
C MET A 16 -39.74 16.42 11.51
N VAL A 17 -39.92 16.63 12.81
CA VAL A 17 -38.87 16.64 13.82
C VAL A 17 -38.26 15.24 14.02
N GLU A 18 -39.04 14.19 13.98
CA GLU A 18 -38.59 12.80 14.10
C GLU A 18 -37.73 12.41 12.90
N ILE A 19 -38.14 12.78 11.69
CA ILE A 19 -37.36 12.57 10.46
C ILE A 19 -36.05 13.34 10.50
N LEU A 20 -36.06 14.60 10.94
CA LEU A 20 -34.83 15.40 11.10
C LEU A 20 -33.88 14.79 12.12
N GLY A 21 -34.42 14.26 13.25
CA GLY A 21 -33.62 13.56 14.26
C GLY A 21 -32.93 12.33 13.70
N VAL A 22 -33.65 11.48 12.97
CA VAL A 22 -33.09 10.29 12.31
C VAL A 22 -32.01 10.66 11.29
N LEU A 23 -32.26 11.69 10.47
CA LEU A 23 -31.27 12.16 9.48
C LEU A 23 -30.00 12.70 10.15
N ALA A 24 -30.14 13.41 11.28
CA ALA A 24 -28.98 13.89 12.05
C ALA A 24 -28.12 12.72 12.57
N ILE A 25 -28.75 11.68 13.12
CA ILE A 25 -28.03 10.47 13.60
C ILE A 25 -27.35 9.76 12.45
N ILE A 26 -28.03 9.55 11.31
CA ILE A 26 -27.47 8.92 10.11
C ILE A 26 -26.29 9.74 9.61
N GLY A 27 -26.38 11.06 9.58
CA GLY A 27 -25.30 11.96 9.19
C GLY A 27 -24.04 11.79 10.03
N VAL A 28 -24.17 11.78 11.36
CA VAL A 28 -23.04 11.57 12.28
C VAL A 28 -22.42 10.19 12.12
N LEU A 29 -23.23 9.14 12.04
CA LEU A 29 -22.75 7.77 11.85
C LEU A 29 -22.06 7.59 10.50
N SER A 30 -22.56 8.24 9.44
CA SER A 30 -21.96 8.17 8.11
C SER A 30 -20.58 8.81 8.08
N VAL A 31 -20.39 9.96 8.69
CA VAL A 31 -19.07 10.63 8.78
C VAL A 31 -18.09 9.79 9.59
N GLY A 32 -18.50 9.27 10.74
CA GLY A 32 -17.67 8.42 11.58
C GLY A 32 -17.27 7.11 10.88
N GLY A 33 -18.22 6.47 10.19
CA GLY A 33 -17.97 5.26 9.42
C GLY A 33 -17.00 5.48 8.26
N LEU A 34 -17.14 6.58 7.53
CA LEU A 34 -16.26 6.91 6.41
C LEU A 34 -14.83 7.22 6.88
N ALA A 35 -14.67 7.94 7.99
CA ALA A 35 -13.36 8.22 8.57
C ALA A 35 -12.65 6.95 9.04
N GLY A 36 -13.38 6.03 9.71
CA GLY A 36 -12.85 4.73 10.11
C GLY A 36 -12.45 3.86 8.93
N TYR A 37 -13.26 3.82 7.88
CA TYR A 37 -12.96 3.10 6.64
C TYR A 37 -11.70 3.64 5.95
N SER A 38 -11.58 4.96 5.83
CA SER A 38 -10.40 5.60 5.24
C SER A 38 -9.11 5.24 5.99
N LYS A 39 -9.13 5.28 7.33
CA LYS A 39 -7.99 4.88 8.15
C LYS A 39 -7.63 3.40 7.99
N ALA A 40 -8.63 2.53 7.95
CA ALA A 40 -8.42 1.10 7.72
C ALA A 40 -7.81 0.82 6.35
N MET A 41 -8.27 1.52 5.31
CA MET A 41 -7.72 1.41 3.95
C MET A 41 -6.28 1.90 3.86
N GLN A 42 -5.92 2.99 4.56
CA GLN A 42 -4.54 3.46 4.64
C GLN A 42 -3.64 2.42 5.29
N LYS A 43 -4.03 1.86 6.43
CA LYS A 43 -3.28 0.80 7.10
C LYS A 43 -3.12 -0.45 6.21
N ASN A 44 -4.16 -0.85 5.50
CA ASN A 44 -4.10 -1.97 4.56
C ASN A 44 -3.10 -1.70 3.42
N LYS A 45 -3.05 -0.47 2.89
CA LYS A 45 -2.04 -0.10 1.88
C LYS A 45 -0.62 -0.17 2.42
N VAL A 46 -0.38 0.28 3.66
CA VAL A 46 0.93 0.18 4.30
C VAL A 46 1.36 -1.28 4.42
N ASN A 47 0.52 -2.13 5.03
CA ASN A 47 0.84 -3.55 5.20
C ASN A 47 1.12 -4.23 3.84
N LYS A 48 0.31 -3.92 2.81
CA LYS A 48 0.57 -4.45 1.47
C LYS A 48 1.90 -3.98 0.88
N THR A 49 2.30 -2.74 1.13
CA THR A 49 3.60 -2.23 0.66
C THR A 49 4.75 -2.94 1.37
N GLU A 50 4.62 -3.23 2.66
CA GLU A 50 5.59 -4.04 3.41
C GLU A 50 5.70 -5.46 2.83
N ASP A 51 4.57 -6.12 2.61
CA ASP A 51 4.52 -7.46 1.98
C ASP A 51 5.16 -7.47 0.58
N GLU A 52 4.91 -6.44 -0.24
CA GLU A 52 5.49 -6.26 -1.56
C GLU A 52 7.02 -6.14 -1.50
N ILE A 53 7.54 -5.34 -0.58
CA ILE A 53 8.99 -5.17 -0.38
C ILE A 53 9.62 -6.52 -0.03
N VAL A 54 9.06 -7.26 0.93
CA VAL A 54 9.55 -8.58 1.34
C VAL A 54 9.52 -9.57 0.17
N GLN A 55 8.43 -9.58 -0.60
CA GLN A 55 8.28 -10.43 -1.78
C GLN A 55 9.34 -10.11 -2.84
N ILE A 56 9.54 -8.84 -3.17
CA ILE A 56 10.55 -8.39 -4.14
C ILE A 56 11.93 -8.80 -3.69
N MET A 57 12.28 -8.54 -2.42
CA MET A 57 13.58 -8.93 -1.86
C MET A 57 13.83 -10.44 -1.97
N THR A 58 12.83 -11.25 -1.62
CA THR A 58 12.93 -12.71 -1.69
C THR A 58 13.10 -13.19 -3.12
N ASN A 59 12.32 -12.65 -4.06
CA ASN A 59 12.39 -13.00 -5.47
C ASN A 59 13.72 -12.57 -6.11
N LEU A 60 14.22 -11.36 -5.77
CA LEU A 60 15.53 -10.89 -6.23
C LEU A 60 16.65 -11.79 -5.74
N ARG A 61 16.65 -12.20 -4.47
CA ARG A 61 17.64 -13.13 -3.93
C ARG A 61 17.62 -14.47 -4.68
N THR A 62 16.43 -14.98 -4.95
CA THR A 62 16.28 -16.24 -5.69
C THR A 62 16.82 -16.11 -7.11
N LEU A 63 16.46 -15.04 -7.82
CA LEU A 63 16.89 -14.80 -9.20
C LEU A 63 18.42 -14.62 -9.31
N PHE A 64 19.01 -13.90 -8.37
CA PHE A 64 20.45 -13.59 -8.37
C PHE A 64 21.29 -14.46 -7.43
N SER A 65 20.74 -15.55 -6.91
CA SER A 65 21.44 -16.46 -5.99
C SER A 65 22.72 -17.07 -6.56
N THR A 66 22.81 -17.20 -7.87
CA THR A 66 23.98 -17.72 -8.59
C THR A 66 24.93 -16.64 -9.09
N SER A 67 24.54 -15.38 -9.00
CA SER A 67 25.38 -14.25 -9.37
C SER A 67 26.38 -13.98 -8.26
N GLY A 68 27.66 -14.07 -8.50
CA GLY A 68 28.69 -13.82 -7.46
C GLY A 68 28.50 -12.53 -6.69
N SER A 69 29.49 -12.15 -5.88
CA SER A 69 29.46 -10.90 -5.07
C SER A 69 29.41 -9.60 -5.91
N GLU A 70 29.72 -9.70 -7.20
CA GLU A 70 29.64 -8.58 -8.12
C GLU A 70 28.67 -8.90 -9.26
N PHE A 71 27.63 -8.06 -9.38
CA PHE A 71 26.67 -8.09 -10.48
C PHE A 71 26.24 -6.67 -10.84
N THR A 72 25.75 -6.49 -12.06
CA THR A 72 25.21 -5.22 -12.56
C THR A 72 23.70 -5.36 -12.72
N PHE A 73 23.00 -4.24 -12.68
CA PHE A 73 21.56 -4.18 -12.92
C PHE A 73 21.24 -2.92 -13.72
N GLY A 74 20.73 -3.12 -14.91
CA GLY A 74 20.34 -2.07 -15.83
C GLY A 74 18.93 -2.31 -16.39
N GLU A 75 18.61 -1.68 -17.51
CA GLU A 75 17.29 -1.79 -18.14
C GLU A 75 16.97 -3.22 -18.61
N ASP A 76 17.95 -3.94 -19.12
CA ASP A 76 17.75 -5.31 -19.63
C ASP A 76 17.50 -6.29 -18.46
N GLU A 77 18.21 -6.14 -17.35
CA GLU A 77 17.99 -6.92 -16.15
C GLU A 77 16.65 -6.60 -15.50
N LEU A 78 16.21 -5.32 -15.53
CA LEU A 78 14.88 -4.95 -15.09
C LEU A 78 13.79 -5.64 -15.93
N LYS A 79 13.93 -5.65 -17.26
CA LYS A 79 12.99 -6.33 -18.15
C LYS A 79 12.95 -7.83 -17.89
N GLN A 80 14.09 -8.45 -17.61
CA GLN A 80 14.17 -9.86 -17.23
C GLN A 80 13.50 -10.14 -15.88
N ALA A 81 13.75 -9.31 -14.87
CA ALA A 81 13.15 -9.42 -13.55
C ALA A 81 11.62 -9.28 -13.61
N ILE A 82 11.10 -8.37 -14.44
CA ILE A 82 9.65 -8.21 -14.68
C ILE A 82 9.08 -9.48 -15.33
N LYS A 83 9.74 -10.03 -16.35
CA LYS A 83 9.32 -11.26 -17.02
C LYS A 83 9.40 -12.52 -16.14
N ALA A 84 10.29 -12.50 -15.15
CA ALA A 84 10.45 -13.56 -14.15
C ALA A 84 9.49 -13.41 -12.95
N ASP A 85 8.48 -12.53 -13.05
CA ASP A 85 7.49 -12.25 -11.99
C ASP A 85 8.14 -11.88 -10.63
N VAL A 86 9.29 -11.20 -10.65
CA VAL A 86 9.95 -10.70 -9.43
C VAL A 86 9.07 -9.67 -8.73
N PHE A 87 8.39 -8.83 -9.52
CA PHE A 87 7.52 -7.78 -9.04
C PHE A 87 6.05 -8.21 -9.07
N PRO A 88 5.23 -7.80 -8.07
CA PRO A 88 3.79 -7.98 -8.13
C PRO A 88 3.20 -7.37 -9.41
N LYS A 89 2.29 -8.08 -10.08
CA LYS A 89 1.73 -7.67 -11.39
C LYS A 89 1.10 -6.28 -11.40
N HIS A 90 0.50 -5.86 -10.29
CA HIS A 90 -0.11 -4.53 -10.18
C HIS A 90 0.89 -3.38 -10.09
N MET A 91 2.17 -3.68 -9.78
CA MET A 91 3.25 -2.70 -9.79
C MET A 91 3.81 -2.46 -11.20
N VAL A 92 3.66 -3.42 -12.10
CA VAL A 92 4.20 -3.34 -13.46
C VAL A 92 3.28 -2.49 -14.32
N VAL A 93 3.73 -1.33 -14.71
CA VAL A 93 3.05 -0.44 -15.68
C VAL A 93 3.41 -0.85 -17.10
N ASP A 94 4.70 -1.06 -17.33
CA ASP A 94 5.29 -1.58 -18.55
C ASP A 94 6.63 -2.29 -18.26
N LEU A 95 7.38 -2.68 -19.29
CA LEU A 95 8.65 -3.40 -19.12
C LEU A 95 9.82 -2.55 -18.58
N GLU A 96 9.59 -1.25 -18.39
CA GLU A 96 10.62 -0.31 -17.94
C GLU A 96 10.18 0.51 -16.74
N LYS A 97 8.89 0.38 -16.34
CA LYS A 97 8.30 1.23 -15.31
C LYS A 97 7.51 0.46 -14.28
N LEU A 98 7.85 0.68 -13.03
CA LEU A 98 7.15 0.16 -11.86
C LEU A 98 6.47 1.29 -11.09
N GLN A 99 5.33 1.00 -10.49
CA GLN A 99 4.54 1.95 -9.72
C GLN A 99 4.03 1.29 -8.43
N ASN A 100 4.11 2.01 -7.31
CA ASN A 100 3.61 1.52 -6.03
C ASN A 100 2.09 1.77 -5.86
N LEU A 101 1.51 1.29 -4.75
CA LEU A 101 0.08 1.45 -4.42
C LEU A 101 -0.37 2.91 -4.23
N TYR A 102 0.58 3.84 -4.06
CA TYR A 102 0.34 5.28 -3.92
C TYR A 102 0.55 6.06 -5.22
N LYS A 103 0.76 5.35 -6.34
CA LYS A 103 1.01 5.91 -7.66
C LYS A 103 2.38 6.59 -7.81
N GLY A 104 3.27 6.42 -6.84
CA GLY A 104 4.66 6.83 -6.95
C GLY A 104 5.49 5.84 -7.75
N GLU A 105 6.61 6.30 -8.29
CA GLU A 105 7.54 5.46 -9.04
C GLU A 105 8.30 4.53 -8.09
N VAL A 106 8.61 3.32 -8.59
CA VAL A 106 9.48 2.35 -7.91
C VAL A 106 10.68 2.11 -8.80
N LYS A 107 11.88 2.27 -8.24
CA LYS A 107 13.15 2.07 -8.95
C LYS A 107 13.95 0.98 -8.28
N LEU A 108 14.56 0.11 -9.09
CA LEU A 108 15.52 -0.87 -8.63
C LEU A 108 16.88 -0.54 -9.26
N SER A 109 17.90 -0.50 -8.44
CA SER A 109 19.28 -0.27 -8.86
C SER A 109 20.23 -1.11 -8.03
N VAL A 110 21.49 -1.20 -8.45
CA VAL A 110 22.56 -1.84 -7.69
C VAL A 110 23.50 -0.77 -7.16
N VAL A 111 23.87 -0.91 -5.90
CA VAL A 111 24.89 -0.11 -5.22
C VAL A 111 25.95 -1.04 -4.63
N LYS A 112 27.16 -0.54 -4.42
CA LYS A 112 28.20 -1.29 -3.71
C LYS A 112 28.21 -0.91 -2.24
N ILE A 113 28.10 -1.90 -1.37
CA ILE A 113 28.24 -1.76 0.09
C ILE A 113 29.33 -2.76 0.50
N ASP A 114 30.38 -2.27 1.13
CA ASP A 114 31.54 -3.07 1.58
C ASP A 114 32.14 -3.98 0.48
N GLY A 115 32.17 -3.47 -0.75
CA GLY A 115 32.69 -4.19 -1.91
C GLY A 115 31.72 -5.15 -2.58
N ASN A 116 30.58 -5.43 -2.00
CA ASN A 116 29.54 -6.31 -2.54
C ASN A 116 28.46 -5.54 -3.28
N SER A 117 27.96 -6.09 -4.39
CA SER A 117 26.79 -5.57 -5.09
C SER A 117 25.53 -5.82 -4.28
N THR A 118 24.77 -4.77 -4.01
CA THR A 118 23.56 -4.80 -3.19
C THR A 118 22.42 -4.12 -3.94
N PHE A 119 21.22 -4.69 -3.87
CA PHE A 119 20.04 -4.07 -4.47
C PHE A 119 19.58 -2.86 -3.64
N LYS A 120 19.33 -1.76 -4.34
CA LYS A 120 18.66 -0.57 -3.80
C LYS A 120 17.28 -0.45 -4.41
N LEU A 121 16.24 -0.65 -3.59
CA LEU A 121 14.86 -0.46 -3.97
C LEU A 121 14.40 0.92 -3.49
N THR A 122 13.97 1.77 -4.41
CA THR A 122 13.53 3.14 -4.12
C THR A 122 12.04 3.26 -4.36
N TYR A 123 11.30 3.73 -3.36
CA TYR A 123 9.88 4.05 -3.44
C TYR A 123 9.70 5.56 -3.38
N GLU A 124 9.03 6.13 -4.37
CA GLU A 124 8.70 7.55 -4.42
C GLU A 124 7.20 7.79 -4.14
N GLY A 125 6.83 9.00 -3.74
CA GLY A 125 5.43 9.41 -3.58
C GLY A 125 4.68 8.74 -2.43
N LEU A 126 5.38 8.23 -1.42
CA LEU A 126 4.76 7.67 -0.22
C LEU A 126 4.22 8.79 0.70
N PRO A 127 3.00 8.65 1.26
CA PRO A 127 2.54 9.57 2.29
C PRO A 127 3.34 9.39 3.59
N LYS A 128 3.42 10.46 4.40
CA LYS A 128 4.22 10.49 5.63
C LYS A 128 3.95 9.31 6.56
N GLU A 129 2.70 8.91 6.71
CA GLU A 129 2.28 7.79 7.56
C GLU A 129 2.84 6.45 7.05
N ALA A 130 2.89 6.26 5.72
CA ALA A 130 3.47 5.07 5.12
C ALA A 130 5.00 5.07 5.27
N VAL A 131 5.66 6.20 5.05
CA VAL A 131 7.11 6.33 5.27
C VAL A 131 7.47 5.98 6.70
N LEU A 132 6.75 6.54 7.69
CA LEU A 132 7.02 6.28 9.10
C LEU A 132 6.82 4.79 9.46
N ALA A 133 5.73 4.19 8.99
CA ALA A 133 5.45 2.78 9.26
C ALA A 133 6.52 1.86 8.65
N ILE A 134 6.86 2.06 7.38
CA ILE A 134 7.88 1.28 6.67
C ILE A 134 9.26 1.48 7.33
N ALA A 135 9.61 2.71 7.74
CA ALA A 135 10.88 3.01 8.39
C ALA A 135 11.01 2.38 9.79
N THR A 136 9.90 2.19 10.49
CA THR A 136 9.90 1.58 11.84
C THR A 136 9.58 0.10 11.84
N ALA A 137 9.27 -0.47 10.68
CA ALA A 137 9.05 -1.92 10.55
C ALA A 137 10.37 -2.67 10.76
N TYR A 138 10.28 -3.86 11.36
CA TYR A 138 11.42 -4.75 11.47
C TYR A 138 11.63 -5.52 10.17
N TRP A 139 12.72 -5.23 9.49
CA TRP A 139 13.06 -5.86 8.21
C TRP A 139 14.03 -7.04 8.33
N GLY A 140 14.38 -7.41 9.55
CA GLY A 140 15.41 -8.40 9.81
C GLY A 140 16.76 -7.76 10.10
N ASP A 141 17.80 -8.54 10.04
CA ASP A 141 19.19 -8.15 10.27
C ASP A 141 20.07 -8.46 9.03
N GLU A 142 21.37 -8.30 9.16
CA GLU A 142 22.34 -8.60 8.10
C GLU A 142 22.22 -10.05 7.59
N THR A 143 21.78 -10.99 8.43
CA THR A 143 21.59 -12.40 8.04
C THR A 143 20.37 -12.58 7.15
N THR A 144 19.36 -11.73 7.30
CA THR A 144 18.15 -11.69 6.44
C THR A 144 18.38 -10.82 5.20
N GLY A 145 19.50 -10.09 5.14
CA GLY A 145 20.01 -9.35 3.99
C GLY A 145 19.37 -7.97 3.76
N MET A 146 18.67 -7.41 4.75
CA MET A 146 18.36 -5.99 4.79
C MET A 146 19.52 -5.29 5.50
N VAL A 147 20.20 -4.40 4.81
CA VAL A 147 21.38 -3.72 5.33
C VAL A 147 21.02 -2.31 5.83
N GLN A 148 20.11 -1.64 5.14
CA GLN A 148 19.87 -0.23 5.41
C GLN A 148 18.53 0.28 4.86
N VAL A 149 17.89 1.17 5.58
CA VAL A 149 16.77 1.99 5.09
C VAL A 149 17.24 3.46 4.99
N ILE A 150 16.96 4.10 3.85
CA ILE A 150 17.28 5.50 3.60
C ILE A 150 15.98 6.26 3.35
N ILE A 151 15.75 7.32 4.12
CA ILE A 151 14.55 8.17 3.98
C ILE A 151 15.02 9.59 3.64
N ASN A 152 14.61 10.09 2.47
CA ASN A 152 14.94 11.46 2.02
C ASN A 152 16.45 11.78 2.14
N GLU A 153 17.32 10.82 1.75
CA GLU A 153 18.79 10.88 1.87
C GLU A 153 19.37 10.71 3.29
N ASP A 154 18.55 10.69 4.33
CA ASP A 154 19.01 10.33 5.69
C ASP A 154 19.13 8.81 5.82
N ARG A 155 20.27 8.35 6.36
CA ARG A 155 20.54 6.92 6.55
C ARG A 155 20.10 6.46 7.94
N TYR A 156 19.42 5.32 7.99
CA TYR A 156 19.07 4.63 9.22
C TYR A 156 19.60 3.19 9.11
N GLU A 157 20.55 2.83 9.99
CA GLU A 157 21.13 1.48 10.08
C GLU A 157 20.31 0.67 11.10
N TYR A 158 20.12 -0.62 10.83
CA TYR A 158 19.40 -1.56 11.70
C TYR A 158 20.38 -2.49 12.41
#